data_6f96c81aec9d01cb3d8bf7cbb2079cf0
#
_entry.id   6f96c81aec9d01cb3d8bf7cbb2079cf0
#
_cell.length_a   1.000
_cell.length_b   1.000
_cell.length_c   1.000
_cell.angle_alpha   90.00
_cell.angle_beta   90.00
_cell.angle_gamma   90.00
#
_symmetry.space_group_name_H-M   'P 1'
#
loop_
_entity.id
_entity.type
_entity.pdbx_description
1 polymer ?
#
loop_
_entity_poly.entity_id
_entity_poly.type
_entity_poly.pdbx_seq_one_letter_code
_entity_poly.pdbx_strand_id
1 'polypeptide(L)'
;LEFARNLYPDYKRHGLGPLTKRFGVALEHHHMANYDAEATGRLLFIFLKDAFEKHQIANLNQLNTELIVEDSYKKARVKHATLYVINQVGLKNIFKLVSLSNTKYFAGVPRIPRTVLDAHREGLILGTACQEGEVFEELLSKGMDDAVKKATYYDFIEVMPPALYEPMIAKEQFKNIVEIEETIKQLIEVGRRAGLPVLATGNVHYIDPEEEIYREIIVRALGQGAPINWTIGNGENAQPAPLPKAHFRTTSEMLDEFAFLGESLAREIVITNPNAMLSRFEDVEVVKTDLYTPYIEKAEETVAELTYQKAFEIYGNPLPDIIDLRIEKELSSILGNGFAVIYLASQMLVQRSNERGYLVGSRGSVGSSFVATMIGITEVNPMPPHYVCPNCQHSEFITDGSYGSGFDLPDKVCINCGTKYRKDGQDIPFETFLGFDGDKVPDIDLNFSGDDQPSAHLDVRKIFGEEYAFRAGTVGTVAAKTAYG
;
A
#
# COMPACT_ATOMS: atom_id res chain seq x y z
N LEU A 1 7.92 -23.86 -18.85
CA LEU A 1 7.58 -22.51 -19.26
C LEU A 1 8.42 -21.46 -18.53
N GLU A 2 8.57 -21.54 -17.20
CA GLU A 2 9.42 -20.63 -16.40
C GLU A 2 10.89 -20.74 -16.80
N PHE A 3 11.40 -21.94 -16.99
CA PHE A 3 12.74 -22.17 -17.48
C PHE A 3 12.99 -21.45 -18.82
N ALA A 4 12.07 -21.58 -19.79
CA ALA A 4 12.16 -20.87 -21.05
C ALA A 4 12.12 -19.34 -20.91
N ARG A 5 11.33 -18.82 -19.97
CA ARG A 5 11.24 -17.37 -19.70
C ARG A 5 12.52 -16.80 -19.11
N ASN A 6 13.16 -17.55 -18.24
CA ASN A 6 14.42 -17.13 -17.62
C ASN A 6 15.60 -17.28 -18.56
N LEU A 7 15.61 -18.34 -19.38
CA LEU A 7 16.70 -18.59 -20.36
C LEU A 7 16.64 -17.62 -21.55
N TYR A 8 15.42 -17.22 -21.97
CA TYR A 8 15.21 -16.34 -23.13
C TYR A 8 14.30 -15.16 -22.78
N PRO A 9 14.71 -14.25 -21.90
CA PRO A 9 13.86 -13.16 -21.41
C PRO A 9 13.35 -12.24 -22.52
N ASP A 10 14.08 -12.08 -23.59
CA ASP A 10 13.76 -11.18 -24.72
C ASP A 10 12.66 -11.73 -25.64
N TYR A 11 12.25 -12.99 -25.47
CA TYR A 11 11.20 -13.55 -26.31
C TYR A 11 9.82 -13.05 -25.88
N LYS A 12 9.05 -12.53 -26.83
CA LYS A 12 7.68 -12.02 -26.56
C LYS A 12 6.69 -13.13 -26.19
N ARG A 13 6.91 -14.36 -26.64
CA ARG A 13 6.00 -15.50 -26.44
C ARG A 13 6.77 -16.76 -26.09
N HIS A 14 6.38 -17.41 -25.01
CA HIS A 14 7.02 -18.63 -24.48
C HIS A 14 6.07 -19.84 -24.47
N GLY A 15 4.90 -19.79 -25.14
CA GLY A 15 4.03 -20.95 -25.29
C GLY A 15 4.69 -22.06 -26.12
N LEU A 16 4.20 -23.31 -26.02
CA LEU A 16 4.77 -24.48 -26.66
C LEU A 16 4.88 -24.28 -28.19
N GLY A 17 3.81 -23.91 -28.88
CA GLY A 17 3.82 -23.69 -30.32
C GLY A 17 4.82 -22.62 -30.80
N PRO A 18 4.88 -21.40 -30.22
CA PRO A 18 5.91 -20.43 -30.54
C PRO A 18 7.32 -20.91 -30.31
N LEU A 19 7.60 -21.66 -29.24
CA LEU A 19 8.94 -22.19 -28.93
C LEU A 19 9.33 -23.32 -29.89
N THR A 20 8.44 -24.28 -30.16
CA THR A 20 8.72 -25.37 -31.10
C THR A 20 9.01 -24.82 -32.50
N LYS A 21 8.24 -23.86 -32.99
CA LYS A 21 8.49 -23.19 -34.27
C LYS A 21 9.86 -22.48 -34.29
N ARG A 22 10.25 -21.85 -33.19
CA ARG A 22 11.52 -21.10 -33.12
C ARG A 22 12.75 -22.00 -33.08
N PHE A 23 12.64 -23.13 -32.38
CA PHE A 23 13.74 -24.08 -32.23
C PHE A 23 13.72 -25.23 -33.24
N GLY A 24 12.78 -25.19 -34.22
CA GLY A 24 12.69 -26.22 -35.24
C GLY A 24 12.24 -27.59 -34.71
N VAL A 25 11.51 -27.62 -33.61
CA VAL A 25 10.96 -28.85 -33.03
C VAL A 25 9.60 -29.15 -33.66
N ALA A 26 9.43 -30.37 -34.20
CA ALA A 26 8.15 -30.79 -34.78
C ALA A 26 7.02 -30.82 -33.72
N LEU A 27 5.85 -30.30 -34.07
CA LEU A 27 4.62 -30.34 -33.28
C LEU A 27 3.45 -30.53 -34.23
N GLU A 28 3.21 -31.77 -34.64
CA GLU A 28 2.24 -32.08 -35.72
C GLU A 28 0.77 -31.96 -35.24
N HIS A 29 0.50 -32.36 -34.01
CA HIS A 29 -0.83 -32.37 -33.40
C HIS A 29 -0.84 -31.64 -32.07
N HIS A 30 -0.87 -30.30 -32.11
CA HIS A 30 -0.98 -29.46 -30.93
C HIS A 30 -2.28 -29.76 -30.15
N HIS A 31 -2.18 -29.79 -28.82
CA HIS A 31 -3.24 -30.19 -27.87
C HIS A 31 -3.51 -31.71 -27.77
N MET A 32 -2.65 -32.53 -28.35
CA MET A 32 -2.61 -33.96 -28.05
C MET A 32 -1.47 -34.26 -27.08
N ALA A 33 -1.79 -34.86 -25.92
CA ALA A 33 -0.89 -34.98 -24.79
C ALA A 33 0.47 -35.63 -25.11
N ASN A 34 0.50 -36.67 -25.96
CA ASN A 34 1.73 -37.35 -26.36
C ASN A 34 2.62 -36.47 -27.25
N TYR A 35 2.06 -35.73 -28.21
CA TYR A 35 2.82 -34.83 -29.08
C TYR A 35 3.33 -33.62 -28.33
N ASP A 36 2.52 -33.04 -27.43
CA ASP A 36 2.91 -31.92 -26.59
C ASP A 36 4.01 -32.33 -25.59
N ALA A 37 3.93 -33.53 -25.02
CA ALA A 37 4.94 -34.07 -24.12
C ALA A 37 6.28 -34.33 -24.86
N GLU A 38 6.24 -34.94 -26.03
CA GLU A 38 7.43 -35.18 -26.86
C GLU A 38 8.12 -33.86 -27.25
N ALA A 39 7.34 -32.90 -27.77
CA ALA A 39 7.85 -31.58 -28.14
C ALA A 39 8.45 -30.83 -26.95
N THR A 40 7.81 -30.92 -25.77
CA THR A 40 8.32 -30.33 -24.52
C THR A 40 9.64 -30.98 -24.11
N GLY A 41 9.76 -32.32 -24.19
CA GLY A 41 10.99 -33.05 -23.91
C GLY A 41 12.13 -32.64 -24.83
N ARG A 42 11.87 -32.54 -26.14
CA ARG A 42 12.88 -32.08 -27.12
C ARG A 42 13.33 -30.65 -26.85
N LEU A 43 12.40 -29.73 -26.53
CA LEU A 43 12.74 -28.37 -26.14
C LEU A 43 13.54 -28.34 -24.84
N LEU A 44 13.24 -29.18 -23.85
CA LEU A 44 13.98 -29.25 -22.62
C LEU A 44 15.46 -29.58 -22.84
N PHE A 45 15.78 -30.55 -23.72
CA PHE A 45 17.16 -30.86 -24.04
C PHE A 45 17.88 -29.68 -24.69
N ILE A 46 17.20 -28.94 -25.59
CA ILE A 46 17.78 -27.73 -26.21
C ILE A 46 18.04 -26.68 -25.12
N PHE A 47 17.09 -26.45 -24.23
CA PHE A 47 17.23 -25.44 -23.17
C PHE A 47 18.33 -25.81 -22.18
N LEU A 48 18.45 -27.08 -21.80
CA LEU A 48 19.54 -27.54 -20.94
C LEU A 48 20.90 -27.34 -21.63
N LYS A 49 21.02 -27.69 -22.91
CA LYS A 49 22.23 -27.44 -23.67
C LYS A 49 22.60 -25.95 -23.69
N ASP A 50 21.64 -25.09 -24.02
CA ASP A 50 21.84 -23.63 -24.02
C ASP A 50 22.19 -23.09 -22.62
N ALA A 51 21.60 -23.62 -21.58
CA ALA A 51 21.91 -23.24 -20.19
C ALA A 51 23.36 -23.59 -19.83
N PHE A 52 23.81 -24.80 -20.18
CA PHE A 52 25.20 -25.23 -19.93
C PHE A 52 26.21 -24.45 -20.78
N GLU A 53 25.94 -24.28 -22.08
CA GLU A 53 26.88 -23.67 -23.00
C GLU A 53 26.97 -22.14 -22.92
N LYS A 54 25.81 -21.48 -22.78
CA LYS A 54 25.70 -20.01 -22.84
C LYS A 54 25.73 -19.35 -21.47
N HIS A 55 25.21 -20.04 -20.43
CA HIS A 55 25.13 -19.51 -19.07
C HIS A 55 26.08 -20.18 -18.08
N GLN A 56 27.00 -21.06 -18.58
CA GLN A 56 28.03 -21.73 -17.78
C GLN A 56 27.49 -22.49 -16.55
N ILE A 57 26.27 -23.04 -16.67
CA ILE A 57 25.63 -23.81 -15.60
C ILE A 57 26.25 -25.20 -15.58
N ALA A 58 26.82 -25.61 -14.46
CA ALA A 58 27.54 -26.89 -14.35
C ALA A 58 26.60 -28.07 -13.96
N ASN A 59 25.49 -27.81 -13.34
CA ASN A 59 24.53 -28.83 -12.91
C ASN A 59 23.08 -28.29 -12.78
N LEU A 60 22.09 -29.20 -12.66
CA LEU A 60 20.68 -28.85 -12.62
C LEU A 60 20.28 -28.00 -11.40
N ASN A 61 21.00 -28.12 -10.28
CA ASN A 61 20.69 -27.33 -9.09
C ASN A 61 20.98 -25.85 -9.30
N GLN A 62 21.96 -25.52 -10.12
CA GLN A 62 22.31 -24.14 -10.46
C GLN A 62 21.28 -23.46 -11.37
N LEU A 63 20.41 -24.21 -12.05
CA LEU A 63 19.33 -23.61 -12.85
C LEU A 63 18.42 -22.68 -12.02
N ASN A 64 18.25 -22.98 -10.74
CA ASN A 64 17.40 -22.20 -9.85
C ASN A 64 18.12 -21.01 -9.17
N THR A 65 19.45 -20.97 -9.24
CA THR A 65 20.26 -19.92 -8.59
C THR A 65 20.89 -18.98 -9.59
N GLU A 66 21.37 -19.49 -10.73
CA GLU A 66 22.14 -18.73 -11.71
C GLU A 66 21.29 -18.14 -12.86
N LEU A 67 20.12 -18.74 -13.15
CA LEU A 67 19.19 -18.24 -14.17
C LEU A 67 18.11 -17.29 -13.61
N ILE A 68 18.36 -16.68 -12.46
CA ILE A 68 17.44 -15.68 -11.92
C ILE A 68 17.62 -14.37 -12.68
N VAL A 69 16.61 -14.01 -13.47
CA VAL A 69 16.52 -12.68 -14.09
C VAL A 69 15.95 -11.72 -13.05
N GLU A 70 16.45 -10.50 -12.96
CA GLU A 70 16.01 -9.47 -12.01
C GLU A 70 14.48 -9.32 -11.94
N ASP A 71 13.80 -9.45 -13.07
CA ASP A 71 12.35 -9.35 -13.22
C ASP A 71 11.58 -10.69 -13.15
N SER A 72 12.23 -11.79 -12.77
CA SER A 72 11.59 -13.13 -12.73
C SER A 72 10.34 -13.16 -11.84
N TYR A 73 10.33 -12.40 -10.76
CA TYR A 73 9.17 -12.27 -9.86
C TYR A 73 7.91 -11.77 -10.58
N LYS A 74 8.04 -10.96 -11.64
CA LYS A 74 6.89 -10.42 -12.41
C LYS A 74 6.11 -11.52 -13.13
N LYS A 75 6.78 -12.61 -13.48
CA LYS A 75 6.24 -13.72 -14.28
C LYS A 75 5.99 -14.98 -13.45
N ALA A 76 6.50 -15.04 -12.23
CA ALA A 76 6.34 -16.19 -11.34
C ALA A 76 4.87 -16.36 -10.93
N ARG A 77 4.43 -17.61 -10.73
CA ARG A 77 3.13 -17.90 -10.14
C ARG A 77 3.14 -17.54 -8.66
N VAL A 78 2.23 -16.67 -8.24
CA VAL A 78 2.11 -16.24 -6.86
C VAL A 78 1.45 -17.33 -6.03
N LYS A 79 1.90 -17.51 -4.80
CA LYS A 79 1.31 -18.37 -3.79
C LYS A 79 0.94 -17.56 -2.57
N HIS A 80 -0.13 -17.99 -1.88
CA HIS A 80 -0.52 -17.37 -0.63
C HIS A 80 0.33 -17.90 0.53
N ALA A 81 0.60 -17.04 1.48
CA ALA A 81 1.22 -17.34 2.75
C ALA A 81 0.64 -16.42 3.82
N THR A 82 0.53 -16.89 5.05
CA THR A 82 0.08 -16.12 6.20
C THR A 82 1.27 -15.71 7.03
N LEU A 83 1.34 -14.44 7.44
CA LEU A 83 2.39 -13.91 8.31
C LEU A 83 1.77 -13.37 9.60
N TYR A 84 2.24 -13.87 10.75
CA TYR A 84 1.90 -13.32 12.07
C TYR A 84 3.11 -12.60 12.65
N VAL A 85 2.84 -11.42 13.22
CA VAL A 85 3.83 -10.63 13.95
C VAL A 85 3.84 -11.07 15.40
N ILE A 86 4.99 -11.50 15.92
CA ILE A 86 5.11 -11.98 17.32
C ILE A 86 5.75 -10.97 18.26
N ASN A 87 6.46 -9.97 17.74
CA ASN A 87 7.12 -8.93 18.54
C ASN A 87 7.36 -7.65 17.71
N GLN A 88 7.94 -6.64 18.33
CA GLN A 88 8.18 -5.33 17.71
C GLN A 88 9.15 -5.39 16.50
N VAL A 89 10.09 -6.33 16.47
CA VAL A 89 10.97 -6.55 15.31
C VAL A 89 10.17 -7.07 14.13
N GLY A 90 9.29 -8.06 14.38
CA GLY A 90 8.38 -8.60 13.39
C GLY A 90 7.43 -7.54 12.81
N LEU A 91 6.92 -6.61 13.65
CA LEU A 91 6.10 -5.50 13.18
C LEU A 91 6.86 -4.62 12.17
N LYS A 92 8.10 -4.27 12.46
CA LYS A 92 8.95 -3.51 11.54
C LYS A 92 9.20 -4.28 10.25
N ASN A 93 9.43 -5.58 10.33
CA ASN A 93 9.70 -6.43 9.18
C ASN A 93 8.45 -6.61 8.31
N ILE A 94 7.26 -6.81 8.88
CA ILE A 94 6.03 -6.90 8.09
C ILE A 94 5.73 -5.60 7.33
N PHE A 95 5.93 -4.43 7.96
CA PHE A 95 5.77 -3.15 7.29
C PHE A 95 6.73 -2.99 6.10
N LYS A 96 7.99 -3.43 6.23
CA LYS A 96 8.94 -3.45 5.12
C LYS A 96 8.51 -4.38 4.01
N LEU A 97 8.08 -5.61 4.34
CA LEU A 97 7.60 -6.59 3.36
C LEU A 97 6.38 -6.07 2.59
N VAL A 98 5.39 -5.50 3.29
CA VAL A 98 4.21 -4.90 2.67
C VAL A 98 4.60 -3.73 1.77
N SER A 99 5.48 -2.86 2.24
CA SER A 99 5.98 -1.73 1.43
C SER A 99 6.70 -2.21 0.17
N LEU A 100 7.63 -3.14 0.29
CA LEU A 100 8.36 -3.72 -0.85
C LEU A 100 7.44 -4.43 -1.83
N SER A 101 6.43 -5.15 -1.35
CA SER A 101 5.46 -5.85 -2.20
C SER A 101 4.57 -4.91 -3.02
N ASN A 102 4.25 -3.74 -2.47
CA ASN A 102 3.41 -2.73 -3.12
C ASN A 102 4.19 -1.69 -3.94
N THR A 103 5.51 -1.69 -3.86
CA THR A 103 6.39 -0.79 -4.62
C THR A 103 7.29 -1.57 -5.58
N LYS A 104 8.46 -2.02 -5.11
CA LYS A 104 9.49 -2.69 -5.92
C LYS A 104 8.99 -3.98 -6.56
N TYR A 105 8.22 -4.78 -5.82
CA TYR A 105 7.77 -6.11 -6.26
C TYR A 105 6.30 -6.17 -6.67
N PHE A 106 5.69 -5.04 -6.98
CA PHE A 106 4.33 -4.99 -7.50
C PHE A 106 4.31 -5.38 -8.99
N ALA A 107 3.53 -6.41 -9.33
CA ALA A 107 3.31 -6.80 -10.73
C ALA A 107 1.89 -7.36 -10.92
N GLY A 108 0.93 -6.45 -11.09
CA GLY A 108 -0.51 -6.73 -11.12
C GLY A 108 -1.11 -6.98 -9.73
N VAL A 109 -0.38 -7.69 -8.89
CA VAL A 109 -0.66 -7.90 -7.46
C VAL A 109 0.62 -7.71 -6.66
N PRO A 110 0.53 -7.39 -5.35
CA PRO A 110 1.68 -7.38 -4.45
C PRO A 110 2.36 -8.75 -4.39
N ARG A 111 3.69 -8.78 -4.44
CA ARG A 111 4.48 -10.01 -4.42
C ARG A 111 5.63 -9.88 -3.43
N ILE A 112 6.00 -10.99 -2.82
CA ILE A 112 7.17 -11.05 -1.92
C ILE A 112 8.06 -12.21 -2.40
N PRO A 113 9.20 -11.93 -3.06
CA PRO A 113 10.17 -12.98 -3.36
C PRO A 113 10.65 -13.66 -2.07
N ARG A 114 10.85 -14.97 -2.13
CA ARG A 114 11.25 -15.76 -0.94
C ARG A 114 12.54 -15.25 -0.30
N THR A 115 13.52 -14.85 -1.10
CA THR A 115 14.78 -14.25 -0.62
C THR A 115 14.56 -12.95 0.16
N VAL A 116 13.56 -12.16 -0.22
CA VAL A 116 13.18 -10.93 0.50
C VAL A 116 12.46 -11.28 1.80
N LEU A 117 11.58 -12.27 1.78
CA LEU A 117 10.91 -12.78 2.98
C LEU A 117 11.94 -13.33 3.98
N ASP A 118 12.89 -14.12 3.52
CA ASP A 118 13.95 -14.71 4.37
C ASP A 118 14.81 -13.63 5.04
N ALA A 119 15.13 -12.56 4.31
CA ALA A 119 15.90 -11.43 4.85
C ALA A 119 15.14 -10.61 5.92
N HIS A 120 13.82 -10.79 6.02
CA HIS A 120 12.95 -10.06 6.97
C HIS A 120 12.12 -11.01 7.84
N ARG A 121 12.59 -12.26 8.03
CA ARG A 121 11.83 -13.31 8.73
C ARG A 121 11.80 -13.16 10.24
N GLU A 122 12.76 -12.44 10.83
CA GLU A 122 12.88 -12.27 12.27
C GLU A 122 11.62 -11.62 12.86
N GLY A 123 11.10 -12.21 13.94
CA GLY A 123 9.87 -11.77 14.61
C GLY A 123 8.58 -12.07 13.88
N LEU A 124 8.64 -12.91 12.82
CA LEU A 124 7.48 -13.36 12.05
C LEU A 124 7.31 -14.87 12.14
N ILE A 125 6.04 -15.31 12.20
CA ILE A 125 5.63 -16.71 12.05
C ILE A 125 4.94 -16.84 10.68
N LEU A 126 5.31 -17.87 9.91
CA LEU A 126 4.83 -18.10 8.56
C LEU A 126 3.93 -19.34 8.50
N GLY A 127 2.70 -19.17 8.03
CA GLY A 127 1.73 -20.22 7.79
C GLY A 127 1.53 -20.54 6.31
N THR A 128 1.02 -21.74 6.04
CA THR A 128 0.81 -22.25 4.67
C THR A 128 -0.38 -21.65 3.95
N ALA A 129 -1.18 -20.83 4.64
CA ALA A 129 -2.39 -20.19 4.14
C ALA A 129 -3.45 -21.16 3.60
N CYS A 130 -4.17 -20.75 2.55
CA CYS A 130 -5.36 -21.41 2.02
C CYS A 130 -5.05 -22.38 0.85
N GLN A 131 -6.06 -22.75 0.08
CA GLN A 131 -5.95 -23.58 -1.12
C GLN A 131 -5.04 -22.99 -2.22
N GLU A 132 -4.76 -21.70 -2.18
CA GLU A 132 -3.78 -21.04 -3.07
C GLU A 132 -2.34 -21.08 -2.49
N GLY A 133 -2.16 -21.74 -1.36
CA GLY A 133 -0.86 -21.96 -0.72
C GLY A 133 -0.01 -22.99 -1.44
N GLU A 134 1.30 -22.92 -1.24
CA GLU A 134 2.26 -23.80 -1.91
C GLU A 134 2.11 -25.25 -1.45
N VAL A 135 1.95 -25.50 -0.15
CA VAL A 135 1.86 -26.86 0.42
C VAL A 135 0.61 -27.60 -0.04
N PHE A 136 -0.53 -26.90 -0.09
CA PHE A 136 -1.78 -27.45 -0.60
C PHE A 136 -1.64 -27.87 -2.07
N GLU A 137 -1.06 -27.03 -2.92
CA GLU A 137 -0.86 -27.37 -4.33
C GLU A 137 0.14 -28.51 -4.54
N GLU A 138 1.24 -28.54 -3.79
CA GLU A 138 2.21 -29.63 -3.86
C GLU A 138 1.57 -30.96 -3.45
N LEU A 139 0.72 -30.96 -2.41
CA LEU A 139 0.00 -32.18 -1.99
C LEU A 139 -0.88 -32.73 -3.12
N LEU A 140 -1.66 -31.86 -3.78
CA LEU A 140 -2.55 -32.27 -4.86
C LEU A 140 -1.81 -32.66 -6.15
N SER A 141 -0.71 -32.00 -6.47
CA SER A 141 -0.02 -32.18 -7.75
C SER A 141 1.11 -33.20 -7.73
N LYS A 142 1.80 -33.35 -6.60
CA LYS A 142 3.00 -34.20 -6.47
C LYS A 142 2.91 -35.23 -5.33
N GLY A 143 1.96 -35.05 -4.42
CA GLY A 143 1.69 -35.97 -3.33
C GLY A 143 2.40 -35.63 -2.02
N MET A 144 2.32 -36.56 -1.08
CA MET A 144 2.66 -36.39 0.33
C MET A 144 4.11 -36.00 0.57
N ASP A 145 5.06 -36.68 -0.04
CA ASP A 145 6.49 -36.47 0.28
C ASP A 145 6.99 -35.09 -0.18
N ASP A 146 6.54 -34.62 -1.34
CA ASP A 146 6.86 -33.28 -1.83
C ASP A 146 6.17 -32.19 -0.98
N ALA A 147 4.92 -32.42 -0.56
CA ALA A 147 4.22 -31.52 0.35
C ALA A 147 4.92 -31.40 1.71
N VAL A 148 5.37 -32.52 2.30
CA VAL A 148 6.15 -32.54 3.55
C VAL A 148 7.45 -31.75 3.38
N LYS A 149 8.18 -31.97 2.29
CA LYS A 149 9.41 -31.23 1.99
C LYS A 149 9.15 -29.72 1.85
N LYS A 150 8.05 -29.31 1.23
CA LYS A 150 7.68 -27.90 1.12
C LYS A 150 7.28 -27.29 2.46
N ALA A 151 6.55 -28.07 3.27
CA ALA A 151 6.07 -27.66 4.59
C ALA A 151 7.21 -27.24 5.52
N THR A 152 8.41 -27.81 5.40
CA THR A 152 9.56 -27.48 6.26
C THR A 152 10.01 -26.01 6.17
N TYR A 153 9.55 -25.26 5.18
CA TYR A 153 9.80 -23.82 5.07
C TYR A 153 8.90 -22.97 5.98
N TYR A 154 7.77 -23.53 6.40
CA TYR A 154 6.73 -22.87 7.18
C TYR A 154 6.86 -23.20 8.68
N ASP A 155 6.22 -22.39 9.51
CA ASP A 155 6.20 -22.60 10.96
C ASP A 155 4.96 -23.39 11.42
N PHE A 156 3.89 -23.39 10.59
CA PHE A 156 2.66 -24.13 10.86
C PHE A 156 1.88 -24.40 9.57
N ILE A 157 1.01 -25.41 9.65
CA ILE A 157 0.06 -25.76 8.60
C ILE A 157 -1.30 -25.13 8.93
N GLU A 158 -1.95 -24.53 7.95
CA GLU A 158 -3.34 -24.08 8.05
C GLU A 158 -4.28 -25.06 7.36
N VAL A 159 -5.39 -25.37 8.03
CA VAL A 159 -6.54 -26.07 7.46
C VAL A 159 -7.79 -25.23 7.70
N MET A 160 -8.70 -25.22 6.75
CA MET A 160 -9.94 -24.45 6.83
C MET A 160 -11.16 -25.39 6.87
N PRO A 161 -12.32 -24.93 7.35
CA PRO A 161 -13.58 -25.66 7.25
C PRO A 161 -13.83 -26.18 5.83
N PRO A 162 -14.34 -27.42 5.65
CA PRO A 162 -14.63 -27.99 4.34
C PRO A 162 -15.48 -27.10 3.44
N ALA A 163 -16.43 -26.34 4.02
CA ALA A 163 -17.29 -25.39 3.30
C ALA A 163 -16.52 -24.27 2.57
N LEU A 164 -15.29 -23.95 2.98
CA LEU A 164 -14.45 -22.97 2.29
C LEU A 164 -13.84 -23.48 0.99
N TYR A 165 -13.79 -24.81 0.82
CA TYR A 165 -13.28 -25.45 -0.39
C TYR A 165 -14.40 -25.86 -1.36
N GLU A 166 -15.70 -25.71 -1.03
CA GLU A 166 -16.83 -26.05 -1.90
C GLU A 166 -16.73 -25.46 -3.33
N PRO A 167 -16.24 -24.22 -3.54
CA PRO A 167 -16.03 -23.69 -4.88
C PRO A 167 -15.11 -24.55 -5.76
N MET A 168 -14.23 -25.34 -5.17
CA MET A 168 -13.35 -26.26 -5.89
C MET A 168 -14.10 -27.47 -6.45
N ILE A 169 -15.22 -27.87 -5.84
CA ILE A 169 -16.14 -28.89 -6.38
C ILE A 169 -16.81 -28.34 -7.64
N ALA A 170 -17.30 -27.10 -7.59
CA ALA A 170 -17.90 -26.44 -8.76
C ALA A 170 -16.92 -26.26 -9.94
N LYS A 171 -15.61 -26.20 -9.63
CA LYS A 171 -14.52 -26.16 -10.64
C LYS A 171 -13.99 -27.54 -11.02
N GLU A 172 -14.68 -28.62 -10.62
CA GLU A 172 -14.31 -30.01 -10.91
C GLU A 172 -12.91 -30.42 -10.41
N GLN A 173 -12.38 -29.71 -9.42
CA GLN A 173 -11.08 -30.02 -8.77
C GLN A 173 -11.25 -31.12 -7.69
N PHE A 174 -12.44 -31.21 -7.10
CA PHE A 174 -12.88 -32.24 -6.19
C PHE A 174 -14.25 -32.76 -6.62
N LYS A 175 -14.52 -34.05 -6.37
CA LYS A 175 -15.78 -34.67 -6.72
C LYS A 175 -16.90 -34.33 -5.74
N ASN A 176 -16.56 -34.21 -4.47
CA ASN A 176 -17.51 -33.98 -3.39
C ASN A 176 -16.80 -33.56 -2.09
N ILE A 177 -17.57 -33.25 -1.06
CA ILE A 177 -17.09 -32.84 0.25
C ILE A 177 -16.20 -33.89 0.95
N VAL A 178 -16.46 -35.14 0.75
CA VAL A 178 -15.69 -36.25 1.38
C VAL A 178 -14.24 -36.25 0.87
N GLU A 179 -14.03 -35.96 -0.40
CA GLU A 179 -12.68 -35.85 -0.97
C GLU A 179 -11.92 -34.64 -0.40
N ILE A 180 -12.63 -33.55 -0.10
CA ILE A 180 -12.08 -32.39 0.61
C ILE A 180 -11.68 -32.75 2.03
N GLU A 181 -12.56 -33.42 2.79
CA GLU A 181 -12.28 -33.88 4.14
C GLU A 181 -11.06 -34.80 4.19
N GLU A 182 -10.93 -35.70 3.22
CA GLU A 182 -9.75 -36.56 3.10
C GLU A 182 -8.47 -35.75 2.78
N THR A 183 -8.56 -34.74 1.95
CA THR A 183 -7.43 -33.85 1.68
C THR A 183 -7.01 -33.04 2.92
N ILE A 184 -7.98 -32.61 3.74
CA ILE A 184 -7.70 -31.95 5.02
C ILE A 184 -6.97 -32.93 5.97
N LYS A 185 -7.39 -34.20 6.05
CA LYS A 185 -6.66 -35.20 6.83
C LYS A 185 -5.23 -35.39 6.31
N GLN A 186 -5.04 -35.40 5.01
CA GLN A 186 -3.69 -35.47 4.41
C GLN A 186 -2.85 -34.24 4.76
N LEU A 187 -3.40 -33.00 4.77
CA LEU A 187 -2.68 -31.82 5.22
C LEU A 187 -2.28 -31.89 6.69
N ILE A 188 -3.15 -32.45 7.55
CA ILE A 188 -2.82 -32.70 8.95
C ILE A 188 -1.66 -33.69 9.06
N GLU A 189 -1.66 -34.72 8.23
CA GLU A 189 -0.57 -35.71 8.17
C GLU A 189 0.74 -35.08 7.63
N VAL A 190 0.66 -34.12 6.67
CA VAL A 190 1.83 -33.32 6.25
C VAL A 190 2.42 -32.61 7.47
N GLY A 191 1.59 -31.92 8.25
CA GLY A 191 2.04 -31.24 9.48
C GLY A 191 2.72 -32.20 10.45
N ARG A 192 2.10 -33.34 10.73
CA ARG A 192 2.66 -34.35 11.62
C ARG A 192 4.02 -34.85 11.14
N ARG A 193 4.19 -35.16 9.84
CA ARG A 193 5.45 -35.66 9.28
C ARG A 193 6.52 -34.57 9.22
N ALA A 194 6.13 -33.32 9.01
CA ALA A 194 7.03 -32.17 9.01
C ALA A 194 7.39 -31.68 10.43
N GLY A 195 6.74 -32.21 11.49
CA GLY A 195 6.93 -31.75 12.87
C GLY A 195 6.35 -30.35 13.13
N LEU A 196 5.32 -29.96 12.39
CA LEU A 196 4.69 -28.63 12.47
C LEU A 196 3.30 -28.71 13.12
N PRO A 197 2.92 -27.72 13.94
CA PRO A 197 1.55 -27.63 14.43
C PRO A 197 0.59 -27.36 13.28
N VAL A 198 -0.61 -27.91 13.39
CA VAL A 198 -1.72 -27.66 12.45
C VAL A 198 -2.76 -26.79 13.15
N LEU A 199 -3.17 -25.71 12.51
CA LEU A 199 -4.15 -24.75 13.02
C LEU A 199 -5.36 -24.72 12.09
N ALA A 200 -6.55 -24.79 12.69
CA ALA A 200 -7.80 -24.53 12.00
C ALA A 200 -8.06 -23.02 11.94
N THR A 201 -8.20 -22.48 10.73
CA THR A 201 -8.44 -21.06 10.48
C THR A 201 -9.71 -20.84 9.65
N GLY A 202 -10.40 -19.71 9.84
CA GLY A 202 -11.71 -19.46 9.23
C GLY A 202 -11.68 -18.76 7.87
N ASN A 203 -10.55 -18.17 7.46
CA ASN A 203 -10.49 -17.29 6.27
C ASN A 203 -11.69 -16.35 6.19
N VAL A 204 -11.96 -15.65 7.29
CA VAL A 204 -13.17 -14.84 7.49
C VAL A 204 -13.18 -13.60 6.63
N HIS A 205 -14.31 -13.34 5.97
CA HIS A 205 -14.52 -12.16 5.15
C HIS A 205 -15.79 -11.37 5.49
N TYR A 206 -16.68 -11.93 6.30
CA TYR A 206 -17.90 -11.29 6.81
C TYR A 206 -18.30 -11.96 8.14
N ILE A 207 -19.17 -11.31 8.92
CA ILE A 207 -19.49 -11.76 10.28
C ILE A 207 -20.61 -12.79 10.26
N ASP A 208 -21.78 -12.44 9.78
CA ASP A 208 -22.95 -13.30 9.81
C ASP A 208 -23.14 -14.05 8.48
N PRO A 209 -23.64 -15.31 8.50
CA PRO A 209 -23.86 -16.10 7.28
C PRO A 209 -24.69 -15.39 6.22
N GLU A 210 -25.68 -14.59 6.63
CA GLU A 210 -26.57 -13.83 5.75
C GLU A 210 -25.85 -12.73 4.96
N GLU A 211 -24.69 -12.28 5.41
CA GLU A 211 -23.87 -11.27 4.75
C GLU A 211 -23.10 -11.80 3.52
N GLU A 212 -23.19 -13.09 3.24
CA GLU A 212 -22.61 -13.70 2.04
C GLU A 212 -23.03 -12.96 0.77
N ILE A 213 -24.29 -12.50 0.71
CA ILE A 213 -24.81 -11.76 -0.45
C ILE A 213 -24.10 -10.44 -0.68
N TYR A 214 -23.73 -9.72 0.39
CA TYR A 214 -23.00 -8.45 0.26
C TYR A 214 -21.59 -8.68 -0.29
N ARG A 215 -20.93 -9.73 0.18
CA ARG A 215 -19.63 -10.15 -0.36
C ARG A 215 -19.75 -10.54 -1.83
N GLU A 216 -20.79 -11.30 -2.20
CA GLU A 216 -21.04 -11.70 -3.58
C GLU A 216 -21.19 -10.49 -4.49
N ILE A 217 -21.99 -9.48 -4.10
CA ILE A 217 -22.17 -8.24 -4.85
C ILE A 217 -20.82 -7.53 -5.04
N ILE A 218 -20.03 -7.36 -3.98
CA ILE A 218 -18.73 -6.66 -4.04
C ILE A 218 -17.77 -7.41 -4.96
N VAL A 219 -17.64 -8.72 -4.81
CA VAL A 219 -16.72 -9.53 -5.63
C VAL A 219 -17.12 -9.51 -7.11
N ARG A 220 -18.40 -9.58 -7.42
CA ARG A 220 -18.91 -9.51 -8.79
C ARG A 220 -18.77 -8.11 -9.40
N ALA A 221 -18.93 -7.06 -8.62
CA ALA A 221 -18.73 -5.68 -9.06
C ALA A 221 -17.28 -5.38 -9.45
N LEU A 222 -16.29 -6.05 -8.85
CA LEU A 222 -14.88 -5.94 -9.21
C LEU A 222 -14.56 -6.57 -10.59
N GLY A 223 -15.42 -7.45 -11.09
CA GLY A 223 -15.30 -8.08 -12.42
C GLY A 223 -13.94 -8.74 -12.67
N GLN A 224 -13.40 -8.57 -13.86
CA GLN A 224 -12.10 -9.14 -14.24
C GLN A 224 -10.90 -8.55 -13.49
N GLY A 225 -11.08 -7.46 -12.76
CA GLY A 225 -10.08 -6.86 -11.88
C GLY A 225 -10.00 -7.49 -10.49
N ALA A 226 -10.91 -8.42 -10.16
CA ALA A 226 -10.84 -9.15 -8.90
C ALA A 226 -9.57 -10.00 -8.86
N PRO A 227 -8.80 -9.97 -7.74
CA PRO A 227 -7.58 -10.76 -7.60
C PRO A 227 -7.84 -12.27 -7.62
N ILE A 228 -9.08 -12.69 -7.46
CA ILE A 228 -9.53 -14.09 -7.44
C ILE A 228 -10.50 -14.31 -8.61
N ASN A 229 -10.18 -15.27 -9.47
CA ASN A 229 -11.07 -15.64 -10.56
C ASN A 229 -12.22 -16.54 -10.03
N TRP A 230 -13.34 -15.92 -9.71
CA TRP A 230 -14.58 -16.57 -9.26
C TRP A 230 -15.48 -16.97 -10.45
N THR A 231 -14.88 -17.48 -11.53
CA THR A 231 -15.61 -17.95 -12.69
C THR A 231 -15.29 -19.40 -13.02
N ILE A 232 -16.28 -20.12 -13.56
CA ILE A 232 -16.14 -21.44 -14.14
C ILE A 232 -16.16 -21.28 -15.65
N GLY A 233 -15.20 -21.89 -16.35
CA GLY A 233 -15.05 -21.75 -17.79
C GLY A 233 -14.28 -20.48 -18.19
N ASN A 234 -14.14 -20.28 -19.49
CA ASN A 234 -13.36 -19.19 -20.09
C ASN A 234 -14.15 -18.43 -21.16
N GLY A 235 -13.84 -17.15 -21.33
CA GLY A 235 -14.42 -16.31 -22.39
C GLY A 235 -15.92 -16.06 -22.19
N GLU A 236 -16.68 -16.06 -23.29
CA GLU A 236 -18.12 -15.75 -23.29
C GLU A 236 -18.99 -16.78 -22.55
N ASN A 237 -18.46 -17.96 -22.29
CA ASN A 237 -19.14 -19.04 -21.55
C ASN A 237 -18.75 -19.07 -20.05
N ALA A 238 -18.01 -18.08 -19.57
CA ALA A 238 -17.63 -18.00 -18.16
C ALA A 238 -18.88 -17.76 -17.30
N GLN A 239 -19.12 -18.66 -16.35
CA GLN A 239 -20.20 -18.53 -15.36
C GLN A 239 -19.64 -18.20 -13.98
N PRO A 240 -20.40 -17.48 -13.14
CA PRO A 240 -20.00 -17.23 -11.79
C PRO A 240 -19.85 -18.55 -11.01
N ALA A 241 -18.69 -18.74 -10.34
CA ALA A 241 -18.53 -19.81 -9.36
C ALA A 241 -19.19 -19.39 -8.03
N PRO A 242 -19.71 -20.35 -7.24
CA PRO A 242 -20.12 -20.06 -5.87
C PRO A 242 -18.94 -19.51 -5.06
N LEU A 243 -19.21 -18.60 -4.14
CA LEU A 243 -18.20 -18.08 -3.22
C LEU A 243 -18.03 -19.06 -2.03
N PRO A 244 -16.84 -19.07 -1.39
CA PRO A 244 -16.66 -19.84 -0.15
C PRO A 244 -17.52 -19.24 0.97
N LYS A 245 -18.10 -20.10 1.82
CA LYS A 245 -18.85 -19.70 3.02
C LYS A 245 -17.89 -19.21 4.11
N ALA A 246 -17.42 -17.98 3.96
CA ALA A 246 -16.34 -17.37 4.74
C ALA A 246 -16.83 -16.46 5.87
N HIS A 247 -17.92 -16.81 6.54
CA HIS A 247 -18.41 -16.12 7.73
C HIS A 247 -17.55 -16.40 8.97
N PHE A 248 -17.62 -15.52 9.95
CA PHE A 248 -17.01 -15.76 11.26
C PHE A 248 -17.68 -16.95 11.95
N ARG A 249 -16.86 -17.87 12.46
CA ARG A 249 -17.32 -19.03 13.22
C ARG A 249 -16.83 -18.95 14.65
N THR A 250 -17.71 -19.19 15.58
CA THR A 250 -17.37 -19.41 16.99
C THR A 250 -16.56 -20.68 17.18
N THR A 251 -15.95 -20.86 18.34
CA THR A 251 -15.21 -22.10 18.66
C THR A 251 -16.07 -23.34 18.53
N SER A 252 -17.36 -23.27 18.94
CA SER A 252 -18.29 -24.39 18.82
C SER A 252 -18.55 -24.73 17.36
N GLU A 253 -18.85 -23.74 16.53
CA GLU A 253 -19.07 -23.94 15.10
C GLU A 253 -17.83 -24.46 14.39
N MET A 254 -16.62 -23.98 14.77
CA MET A 254 -15.38 -24.54 14.23
C MET A 254 -15.20 -26.02 14.62
N LEU A 255 -15.52 -26.41 15.85
CA LEU A 255 -15.47 -27.81 16.27
C LEU A 255 -16.47 -28.69 15.49
N ASP A 256 -17.67 -28.16 15.23
CA ASP A 256 -18.69 -28.84 14.42
C ASP A 256 -18.23 -29.03 12.96
N GLU A 257 -17.62 -28.02 12.35
CA GLU A 257 -17.04 -28.10 11.00
C GLU A 257 -15.95 -29.17 10.87
N PHE A 258 -15.19 -29.42 11.93
CA PHE A 258 -14.12 -30.44 11.97
C PHE A 258 -14.52 -31.74 12.67
N ALA A 259 -15.81 -31.95 12.94
CA ALA A 259 -16.31 -33.18 13.62
C ALA A 259 -15.93 -34.48 12.88
N PHE A 260 -15.73 -34.42 11.56
CA PHE A 260 -15.29 -35.59 10.75
C PHE A 260 -13.88 -36.10 11.10
N LEU A 261 -13.10 -35.36 11.86
CA LEU A 261 -11.77 -35.73 12.37
C LEU A 261 -11.84 -36.51 13.70
N GLY A 262 -13.00 -36.50 14.36
CA GLY A 262 -13.18 -36.95 15.74
C GLY A 262 -12.78 -35.88 16.76
N GLU A 263 -13.37 -35.98 17.97
CA GLU A 263 -13.32 -34.94 19.00
C GLU A 263 -11.87 -34.54 19.39
N SER A 264 -10.98 -35.50 19.57
CA SER A 264 -9.62 -35.27 20.05
C SER A 264 -8.82 -34.42 19.05
N LEU A 265 -8.83 -34.80 17.77
CA LEU A 265 -8.06 -34.12 16.73
C LEU A 265 -8.68 -32.73 16.35
N ALA A 266 -10.02 -32.70 16.29
CA ALA A 266 -10.72 -31.41 16.08
C ALA A 266 -10.36 -30.39 17.19
N ARG A 267 -10.39 -30.83 18.46
CA ARG A 267 -10.02 -30.00 19.61
C ARG A 267 -8.54 -29.57 19.57
N GLU A 268 -7.66 -30.44 19.13
CA GLU A 268 -6.24 -30.16 18.99
C GLU A 268 -6.02 -28.98 18.02
N ILE A 269 -6.58 -29.05 16.80
CA ILE A 269 -6.32 -28.05 15.75
C ILE A 269 -7.13 -26.75 15.93
N VAL A 270 -8.31 -26.82 16.58
CA VAL A 270 -9.19 -25.64 16.77
C VAL A 270 -8.86 -24.90 18.06
N ILE A 271 -8.41 -25.56 19.12
CA ILE A 271 -8.23 -24.97 20.44
C ILE A 271 -6.78 -25.06 20.90
N THR A 272 -6.21 -26.27 20.99
CA THR A 272 -4.93 -26.48 21.66
C THR A 272 -3.78 -25.82 20.93
N ASN A 273 -3.64 -26.07 19.63
CA ASN A 273 -2.56 -25.52 18.81
C ASN A 273 -2.67 -24.00 18.64
N PRO A 274 -3.85 -23.40 18.37
CA PRO A 274 -3.99 -21.93 18.35
C PRO A 274 -3.61 -21.27 19.67
N ASN A 275 -4.03 -21.79 20.83
CA ASN A 275 -3.65 -21.26 22.13
C ASN A 275 -2.14 -21.40 22.41
N ALA A 276 -1.54 -22.53 22.02
CA ALA A 276 -0.09 -22.71 22.13
C ALA A 276 0.68 -21.72 21.24
N MET A 277 0.13 -21.38 20.05
CA MET A 277 0.72 -20.35 19.20
C MET A 277 0.56 -18.97 19.82
N LEU A 278 -0.60 -18.61 20.37
CA LEU A 278 -0.85 -17.32 21.01
C LEU A 278 0.14 -17.03 22.15
N SER A 279 0.60 -18.05 22.88
CA SER A 279 1.59 -17.87 23.94
C SER A 279 2.97 -17.38 23.46
N ARG A 280 3.22 -17.37 22.17
CA ARG A 280 4.46 -16.86 21.56
C ARG A 280 4.39 -15.37 21.21
N PHE A 281 3.22 -14.76 21.31
CA PHE A 281 3.04 -13.34 20.96
C PHE A 281 3.38 -12.46 22.15
N GLU A 282 4.13 -11.41 21.88
CA GLU A 282 4.41 -10.33 22.80
C GLU A 282 3.46 -9.15 22.50
N ASP A 283 3.34 -8.23 23.44
CA ASP A 283 2.66 -6.96 23.18
C ASP A 283 3.48 -6.13 22.19
N VAL A 284 2.80 -5.62 21.15
CA VAL A 284 3.41 -4.77 20.13
C VAL A 284 2.71 -3.43 20.05
N GLU A 285 3.49 -2.36 19.96
CA GLU A 285 2.99 -1.02 19.70
C GLU A 285 2.81 -0.83 18.18
N VAL A 286 1.58 -1.03 17.69
CA VAL A 286 1.27 -0.98 16.25
C VAL A 286 1.34 0.45 15.71
N VAL A 287 0.79 1.41 16.46
CA VAL A 287 0.79 2.84 16.12
C VAL A 287 1.48 3.57 17.25
N LYS A 288 2.59 4.22 16.95
CA LYS A 288 3.30 5.05 17.94
C LYS A 288 2.45 6.25 18.33
N THR A 289 2.46 6.60 19.59
CA THR A 289 1.74 7.75 20.14
C THR A 289 2.42 9.07 19.81
N ASP A 290 3.76 9.04 19.64
CA ASP A 290 4.55 10.23 19.35
C ASP A 290 4.44 10.64 17.87
N LEU A 291 4.47 11.93 17.64
CA LEU A 291 4.54 12.50 16.30
C LEU A 291 6.01 12.45 15.80
N TYR A 292 6.20 11.89 14.63
CA TYR A 292 7.49 11.84 13.95
C TYR A 292 7.49 12.82 12.79
N THR A 293 8.00 14.02 13.04
CA THR A 293 8.15 15.04 11.99
C THR A 293 9.31 14.62 11.07
N PRO A 294 9.14 14.68 9.75
CA PRO A 294 10.24 14.45 8.81
C PRO A 294 11.31 15.54 8.99
N TYR A 295 12.52 15.28 8.49
CA TYR A 295 13.64 16.23 8.60
C TYR A 295 13.92 16.89 7.26
N ILE A 296 14.07 18.22 7.28
CA ILE A 296 14.62 19.02 6.18
C ILE A 296 15.72 19.89 6.79
N GLU A 297 16.92 19.84 6.22
CA GLU A 297 18.05 20.61 6.73
C GLU A 297 17.75 22.13 6.70
N LYS A 298 18.05 22.81 7.80
CA LYS A 298 17.85 24.25 8.00
C LYS A 298 16.40 24.72 7.78
N ALA A 299 15.41 23.87 8.07
CA ALA A 299 14.01 24.24 7.86
C ALA A 299 13.61 25.47 8.68
N GLU A 300 14.04 25.54 9.91
CA GLU A 300 13.70 26.63 10.84
C GLU A 300 14.26 27.96 10.37
N GLU A 301 15.55 28.00 10.06
CA GLU A 301 16.23 29.19 9.55
C GLU A 301 15.62 29.63 8.23
N THR A 302 15.37 28.70 7.33
CA THR A 302 14.81 28.99 5.99
C THR A 302 13.41 29.59 6.08
N VAL A 303 12.53 29.04 6.91
CA VAL A 303 11.18 29.57 7.10
C VAL A 303 11.23 30.98 7.67
N ALA A 304 12.08 31.22 8.67
CA ALA A 304 12.25 32.55 9.25
C ALA A 304 12.81 33.56 8.24
N GLU A 305 13.87 33.20 7.51
CA GLU A 305 14.49 34.06 6.48
C GLU A 305 13.49 34.42 5.37
N LEU A 306 12.80 33.47 4.80
CA LEU A 306 11.79 33.68 3.76
C LEU A 306 10.66 34.60 4.26
N THR A 307 10.22 34.39 5.51
CA THR A 307 9.16 35.19 6.13
C THR A 307 9.57 36.65 6.24
N TYR A 308 10.71 36.94 6.85
CA TYR A 308 11.19 38.31 7.03
C TYR A 308 11.56 38.98 5.69
N GLN A 309 12.20 38.24 4.78
CA GLN A 309 12.54 38.75 3.47
C GLN A 309 11.29 39.25 2.74
N LYS A 310 10.22 38.47 2.71
CA LYS A 310 8.98 38.85 2.05
C LYS A 310 8.23 39.97 2.77
N ALA A 311 8.24 39.94 4.10
CA ALA A 311 7.67 41.01 4.90
C ALA A 311 8.38 42.37 4.65
N PHE A 312 9.71 42.39 4.60
CA PHE A 312 10.47 43.59 4.28
C PHE A 312 10.21 44.08 2.85
N GLU A 313 10.03 43.15 1.91
CA GLU A 313 9.69 43.52 0.51
C GLU A 313 8.33 44.26 0.43
N ILE A 314 7.36 43.82 1.22
CA ILE A 314 5.99 44.34 1.18
C ILE A 314 5.83 45.59 2.05
N TYR A 315 6.29 45.50 3.32
CA TYR A 315 5.99 46.50 4.36
C TYR A 315 7.15 47.42 4.71
N GLY A 316 8.34 47.20 4.12
CA GLY A 316 9.53 48.01 4.37
C GLY A 316 10.38 47.55 5.54
N ASN A 317 11.53 48.23 5.70
CA ASN A 317 12.45 47.99 6.84
C ASN A 317 12.77 49.35 7.49
N PRO A 318 12.41 49.57 8.78
CA PRO A 318 11.85 48.60 9.72
C PRO A 318 10.40 48.23 9.39
N LEU A 319 9.96 47.03 9.86
CA LEU A 319 8.57 46.62 9.76
C LEU A 319 7.66 47.46 10.67
N PRO A 320 6.38 47.63 10.29
CA PRO A 320 5.38 48.11 11.24
C PRO A 320 5.24 47.18 12.45
N ASP A 321 5.10 47.72 13.66
CA ASP A 321 5.03 46.95 14.91
C ASP A 321 3.98 45.82 14.85
N ILE A 322 2.80 46.05 14.24
CA ILE A 322 1.73 45.07 14.14
C ILE A 322 2.14 43.87 13.27
N ILE A 323 2.97 44.05 12.28
CA ILE A 323 3.52 43.00 11.38
C ILE A 323 4.60 42.21 12.14
N ASP A 324 5.55 42.93 12.78
CA ASP A 324 6.67 42.32 13.49
C ASP A 324 6.19 41.46 14.65
N LEU A 325 5.30 41.97 15.47
CA LEU A 325 4.68 41.21 16.58
C LEU A 325 3.92 39.96 16.10
N ARG A 326 3.24 40.06 14.94
CA ARG A 326 2.54 38.90 14.37
C ARG A 326 3.52 37.84 13.90
N ILE A 327 4.60 38.22 13.22
CA ILE A 327 5.67 37.30 12.77
C ILE A 327 6.34 36.64 13.97
N GLU A 328 6.75 37.42 14.97
CA GLU A 328 7.39 36.87 16.19
C GLU A 328 6.49 35.83 16.89
N LYS A 329 5.20 36.16 17.06
CA LYS A 329 4.21 35.26 17.67
C LYS A 329 4.09 33.96 16.91
N GLU A 330 3.92 34.03 15.59
CA GLU A 330 3.73 32.84 14.74
C GLU A 330 5.00 32.00 14.65
N LEU A 331 6.15 32.62 14.39
CA LEU A 331 7.43 31.91 14.31
C LEU A 331 7.78 31.26 15.65
N SER A 332 7.56 31.91 16.77
CA SER A 332 7.79 31.32 18.10
C SER A 332 6.98 30.02 18.28
N SER A 333 5.71 30.01 17.85
CA SER A 333 4.88 28.82 17.91
C SER A 333 5.33 27.75 16.90
N ILE A 334 5.55 28.11 15.62
CA ILE A 334 5.93 27.20 14.53
C ILE A 334 7.28 26.52 14.83
N LEU A 335 8.29 27.30 15.23
CA LEU A 335 9.63 26.79 15.51
C LEU A 335 9.66 26.02 16.84
N GLY A 336 9.02 26.55 17.89
CA GLY A 336 8.99 25.94 19.22
C GLY A 336 8.33 24.54 19.23
N ASN A 337 7.38 24.29 18.35
CA ASN A 337 6.72 23.01 18.21
C ASN A 337 7.27 22.13 17.07
N GLY A 338 8.35 22.53 16.39
CA GLY A 338 8.99 21.76 15.31
C GLY A 338 8.17 21.66 14.02
N PHE A 339 7.28 22.61 13.75
CA PHE A 339 6.40 22.60 12.57
C PHE A 339 7.05 23.22 11.31
N ALA A 340 8.24 23.79 11.42
CA ALA A 340 8.94 24.44 10.31
C ALA A 340 9.08 23.55 9.07
N VAL A 341 9.31 22.24 9.28
CA VAL A 341 9.42 21.26 8.17
C VAL A 341 8.14 21.17 7.35
N ILE A 342 6.97 21.21 7.99
CA ILE A 342 5.67 21.13 7.33
C ILE A 342 5.45 22.40 6.49
N TYR A 343 5.77 23.56 7.05
CA TYR A 343 5.71 24.84 6.33
C TYR A 343 6.65 24.87 5.13
N LEU A 344 7.91 24.48 5.32
CA LEU A 344 8.90 24.50 4.24
C LEU A 344 8.55 23.52 3.12
N ALA A 345 8.12 22.30 3.48
CA ALA A 345 7.68 21.31 2.49
C ALA A 345 6.50 21.81 1.66
N SER A 346 5.50 22.43 2.32
CA SER A 346 4.34 23.02 1.64
C SER A 346 4.76 24.16 0.70
N GLN A 347 5.63 25.06 1.17
CA GLN A 347 6.18 26.14 0.37
C GLN A 347 6.91 25.61 -0.88
N MET A 348 7.77 24.61 -0.72
CA MET A 348 8.52 24.00 -1.83
C MET A 348 7.58 23.37 -2.86
N LEU A 349 6.50 22.72 -2.44
CA LEU A 349 5.52 22.13 -3.33
C LEU A 349 4.75 23.17 -4.13
N VAL A 350 4.31 24.25 -3.46
CA VAL A 350 3.62 25.39 -4.12
C VAL A 350 4.55 26.06 -5.12
N GLN A 351 5.79 26.36 -4.71
CA GLN A 351 6.77 26.99 -5.58
C GLN A 351 7.04 26.17 -6.85
N ARG A 352 7.29 24.86 -6.72
CA ARG A 352 7.55 23.98 -7.86
C ARG A 352 6.37 23.88 -8.82
N SER A 353 5.15 23.87 -8.30
CA SER A 353 3.94 23.88 -9.14
C SER A 353 3.81 25.21 -9.90
N ASN A 354 4.03 26.34 -9.22
CA ASN A 354 4.02 27.66 -9.84
C ASN A 354 5.11 27.81 -10.91
N GLU A 355 6.31 27.28 -10.70
CA GLU A 355 7.41 27.24 -11.67
C GLU A 355 7.04 26.45 -12.94
N ARG A 356 6.18 25.44 -12.81
CA ARG A 356 5.60 24.70 -13.94
C ARG A 356 4.40 25.41 -14.60
N GLY A 357 3.99 26.57 -14.08
CA GLY A 357 2.90 27.39 -14.61
C GLY A 357 1.51 27.03 -14.07
N TYR A 358 1.42 26.23 -13.01
CA TYR A 358 0.16 25.85 -12.38
C TYR A 358 -0.03 26.56 -11.05
N LEU A 359 -1.19 27.19 -10.86
CA LEU A 359 -1.56 27.80 -9.58
C LEU A 359 -1.97 26.73 -8.56
N VAL A 360 -1.59 26.96 -7.31
CA VAL A 360 -1.99 26.13 -6.17
C VAL A 360 -2.86 26.96 -5.25
N GLY A 361 -4.05 26.46 -4.94
CA GLY A 361 -4.95 27.08 -3.95
C GLY A 361 -4.76 26.44 -2.58
N SER A 362 -4.67 27.24 -1.53
CA SER A 362 -4.77 26.73 -0.17
C SER A 362 -6.24 26.59 0.25
N ARG A 363 -6.50 25.64 1.18
CA ARG A 363 -7.82 25.43 1.75
C ARG A 363 -7.73 25.27 3.27
N GLY A 364 -8.81 25.59 3.97
CA GLY A 364 -8.91 25.39 5.42
C GLY A 364 -8.23 26.50 6.23
N SER A 365 -7.77 26.14 7.43
CA SER A 365 -7.33 27.12 8.43
C SER A 365 -5.92 27.70 8.18
N VAL A 366 -5.17 27.22 7.18
CA VAL A 366 -3.83 27.76 6.86
C VAL A 366 -3.87 29.23 6.45
N GLY A 367 -4.99 29.73 5.92
CA GLY A 367 -5.21 31.15 5.61
C GLY A 367 -5.19 32.08 6.83
N SER A 368 -5.14 31.56 8.05
CA SER A 368 -4.97 32.34 9.28
C SER A 368 -3.49 32.51 9.71
N SER A 369 -2.55 31.88 9.00
CA SER A 369 -1.11 32.03 9.26
C SER A 369 -0.50 33.09 8.35
N PHE A 370 0.00 34.17 8.95
CA PHE A 370 0.72 35.24 8.23
C PHE A 370 2.08 34.75 7.74
N VAL A 371 2.75 33.87 8.48
CA VAL A 371 3.97 33.20 8.01
C VAL A 371 3.69 32.41 6.74
N ALA A 372 2.59 31.64 6.68
CA ALA A 372 2.21 30.91 5.47
C ALA A 372 1.96 31.84 4.27
N THR A 373 1.41 33.03 4.51
CA THR A 373 1.23 34.06 3.47
C THR A 373 2.59 34.57 2.99
N MET A 374 3.48 34.91 3.91
CA MET A 374 4.79 35.47 3.57
C MET A 374 5.66 34.50 2.78
N ILE A 375 5.65 33.23 3.12
CA ILE A 375 6.43 32.22 2.37
C ILE A 375 5.70 31.67 1.14
N GLY A 376 4.48 32.15 0.85
CA GLY A 376 3.77 31.82 -0.40
C GLY A 376 3.03 30.49 -0.39
N ILE A 377 2.64 29.96 0.78
CA ILE A 377 1.77 28.79 0.89
C ILE A 377 0.32 29.15 0.58
N THR A 378 -0.11 30.32 1.02
CA THR A 378 -1.45 30.86 0.82
C THR A 378 -1.40 32.30 0.33
N GLU A 379 -2.42 32.73 -0.42
CA GLU A 379 -2.62 34.12 -0.84
C GLU A 379 -3.47 34.92 0.15
N VAL A 380 -4.06 34.26 1.16
CA VAL A 380 -4.87 34.91 2.17
C VAL A 380 -3.97 35.65 3.16
N ASN A 381 -4.18 36.95 3.31
CA ASN A 381 -3.49 37.75 4.30
C ASN A 381 -4.35 37.89 5.56
N PRO A 382 -4.00 37.25 6.70
CA PRO A 382 -4.81 37.25 7.91
C PRO A 382 -4.69 38.53 8.76
N MET A 383 -3.89 39.48 8.34
CA MET A 383 -3.75 40.75 9.06
C MET A 383 -5.07 41.57 9.04
N PRO A 384 -5.27 42.51 9.96
CA PRO A 384 -6.38 43.45 9.87
C PRO A 384 -6.45 44.15 8.50
N PRO A 385 -7.62 44.61 8.04
CA PRO A 385 -7.75 45.40 6.82
C PRO A 385 -6.76 46.55 6.78
N HIS A 386 -6.00 46.66 5.69
CA HIS A 386 -4.97 47.68 5.59
C HIS A 386 -4.67 48.10 4.16
N TYR A 387 -4.07 49.27 4.08
CA TYR A 387 -3.45 49.78 2.87
C TYR A 387 -1.94 49.56 2.93
N VAL A 388 -1.33 49.17 1.81
CA VAL A 388 0.12 49.10 1.64
C VAL A 388 0.51 49.70 0.30
N CYS A 389 1.48 50.59 0.31
CA CYS A 389 1.94 51.24 -0.91
C CYS A 389 2.94 50.36 -1.66
N PRO A 390 2.69 49.96 -2.91
CA PRO A 390 3.60 49.10 -3.67
C PRO A 390 4.92 49.80 -4.06
N ASN A 391 5.01 51.15 -3.93
CA ASN A 391 6.17 51.90 -4.28
C ASN A 391 7.07 52.28 -3.08
N CYS A 392 6.48 52.80 -2.00
CA CYS A 392 7.24 53.24 -0.83
C CYS A 392 6.97 52.46 0.45
N GLN A 393 6.18 51.36 0.36
CA GLN A 393 5.89 50.43 1.44
C GLN A 393 5.16 51.03 2.65
N HIS A 394 4.78 52.33 2.60
CA HIS A 394 3.96 52.93 3.65
C HIS A 394 2.66 52.15 3.82
N SER A 395 2.30 51.82 5.05
CA SER A 395 1.11 51.04 5.39
C SER A 395 0.25 51.71 6.44
N GLU A 396 -1.07 51.50 6.33
CA GLU A 396 -2.09 52.01 7.26
C GLU A 396 -3.04 50.88 7.63
N PHE A 397 -3.10 50.45 8.90
CA PHE A 397 -3.95 49.39 9.38
C PHE A 397 -5.25 49.91 10.00
N ILE A 398 -6.39 49.28 9.71
CA ILE A 398 -7.71 49.61 10.23
C ILE A 398 -8.06 48.52 11.26
N THR A 399 -7.97 48.89 12.54
CA THR A 399 -8.14 47.94 13.66
C THR A 399 -9.36 48.25 14.54
N ASP A 400 -10.20 49.20 14.10
CA ASP A 400 -11.40 49.66 14.81
C ASP A 400 -12.67 48.86 14.51
N GLY A 401 -12.57 47.83 13.67
CA GLY A 401 -13.69 46.95 13.28
C GLY A 401 -14.63 47.60 12.25
N SER A 402 -14.27 48.75 11.69
CA SER A 402 -15.10 49.44 10.67
C SER A 402 -15.19 48.68 9.34
N TYR A 403 -14.21 47.82 9.02
CA TYR A 403 -14.17 46.98 7.85
C TYR A 403 -13.80 45.57 8.22
N GLY A 404 -14.49 44.57 7.64
CA GLY A 404 -14.20 43.16 7.85
C GLY A 404 -13.17 42.57 6.88
N SER A 405 -12.89 43.30 5.79
CA SER A 405 -11.95 42.84 4.76
C SER A 405 -11.26 44.06 4.12
N GLY A 406 -9.99 43.90 3.80
CA GLY A 406 -9.23 44.90 3.03
C GLY A 406 -9.84 45.16 1.65
N PHE A 407 -10.53 44.19 1.06
CA PHE A 407 -11.21 44.40 -0.23
C PHE A 407 -12.34 45.43 -0.18
N ASP A 408 -12.97 45.61 1.00
CA ASP A 408 -14.07 46.57 1.21
C ASP A 408 -13.58 47.98 1.46
N LEU A 409 -12.26 48.18 1.65
CA LEU A 409 -11.69 49.50 1.85
C LEU A 409 -11.89 50.40 0.60
N PRO A 410 -12.23 51.68 0.74
CA PRO A 410 -12.31 52.59 -0.40
C PRO A 410 -10.93 52.76 -1.06
N ASP A 411 -10.94 53.07 -2.36
CA ASP A 411 -9.70 53.37 -3.09
C ASP A 411 -9.04 54.62 -2.56
N LYS A 412 -7.73 54.56 -2.33
CA LYS A 412 -6.93 55.64 -1.74
C LYS A 412 -5.54 55.71 -2.41
N VAL A 413 -4.97 56.89 -2.46
CA VAL A 413 -3.59 57.10 -2.89
C VAL A 413 -2.67 57.32 -1.68
N CYS A 414 -1.44 56.87 -1.82
CA CYS A 414 -0.43 56.96 -0.76
C CYS A 414 -0.13 58.44 -0.45
N ILE A 415 -0.20 58.76 0.83
CA ILE A 415 0.06 60.13 1.33
C ILE A 415 1.52 60.56 1.15
N ASN A 416 2.45 59.57 1.07
CA ASN A 416 3.87 59.86 0.96
C ASN A 416 4.35 60.04 -0.50
N CYS A 417 3.78 59.27 -1.46
CA CYS A 417 4.30 59.23 -2.82
C CYS A 417 3.23 59.32 -3.92
N GLY A 418 1.95 59.40 -3.57
CA GLY A 418 0.85 59.53 -4.52
C GLY A 418 0.50 58.29 -5.32
N THR A 419 1.18 57.15 -5.10
CA THR A 419 0.88 55.91 -5.77
C THR A 419 -0.42 55.31 -5.22
N LYS A 420 -1.25 54.65 -6.06
CA LYS A 420 -2.44 53.96 -5.60
C LYS A 420 -2.06 52.84 -4.61
N TYR A 421 -2.68 52.83 -3.43
CA TYR A 421 -2.48 51.79 -2.46
C TYR A 421 -3.03 50.44 -2.98
N ARG A 422 -2.34 49.34 -2.61
CA ARG A 422 -2.90 47.99 -2.54
C ARG A 422 -3.70 47.89 -1.24
N LYS A 423 -4.84 47.25 -1.33
CA LYS A 423 -5.75 46.94 -0.19
C LYS A 423 -5.65 45.48 0.11
N ASP A 424 -5.51 45.10 1.38
CA ASP A 424 -5.33 43.70 1.81
C ASP A 424 -5.81 43.50 3.25
N GLY A 425 -5.84 42.23 3.73
CA GLY A 425 -6.17 41.86 5.10
C GLY A 425 -7.58 41.33 5.28
N GLN A 426 -7.70 40.24 6.04
CA GLN A 426 -8.96 39.51 6.28
C GLN A 426 -9.30 39.38 7.78
N ASP A 427 -8.48 39.99 8.66
CA ASP A 427 -8.65 40.01 10.11
C ASP A 427 -8.89 38.62 10.75
N ILE A 428 -8.02 37.65 10.44
CA ILE A 428 -8.16 36.27 10.90
C ILE A 428 -7.17 36.01 12.05
N PRO A 429 -7.66 35.55 13.23
CA PRO A 429 -6.76 35.22 14.34
C PRO A 429 -5.93 33.98 14.03
N PHE A 430 -4.64 33.99 14.43
CA PHE A 430 -3.72 32.86 14.27
C PHE A 430 -4.18 31.59 15.01
N GLU A 431 -4.85 31.77 16.14
CA GLU A 431 -5.43 30.71 16.96
C GLU A 431 -6.39 29.79 16.18
N THR A 432 -6.95 30.27 15.10
CA THR A 432 -7.80 29.46 14.20
C THR A 432 -6.99 28.31 13.58
N PHE A 433 -5.68 28.45 13.41
CA PHE A 433 -4.83 27.45 12.79
C PHE A 433 -4.17 26.52 13.82
N LEU A 434 -3.35 27.06 14.72
CA LEU A 434 -2.57 26.27 15.67
C LEU A 434 -3.16 26.17 17.10
N GLY A 435 -4.36 26.70 17.30
CA GLY A 435 -4.99 26.74 18.63
C GLY A 435 -4.48 27.86 19.51
N PHE A 436 -5.06 28.00 20.71
CA PHE A 436 -4.69 29.07 21.67
C PHE A 436 -3.31 28.88 22.27
N ASP A 437 -2.90 27.62 22.47
CA ASP A 437 -1.59 27.27 23.02
C ASP A 437 -0.53 27.11 21.90
N GLY A 438 -0.94 27.18 20.62
CA GLY A 438 -0.06 27.12 19.46
C GLY A 438 0.55 25.73 19.21
N ASP A 439 0.04 24.68 19.83
CA ASP A 439 0.56 23.30 19.83
C ASP A 439 -0.26 22.32 18.96
N LYS A 440 -1.39 22.79 18.42
CA LYS A 440 -2.17 21.98 17.47
C LYS A 440 -1.34 21.72 16.21
N VAL A 441 -1.23 20.44 15.83
CA VAL A 441 -0.51 20.05 14.60
C VAL A 441 -1.14 20.76 13.39
N PRO A 442 -0.33 21.47 12.58
CA PRO A 442 -0.84 22.17 11.39
C PRO A 442 -1.37 21.17 10.35
N ASP A 443 -2.54 21.47 9.82
CA ASP A 443 -3.16 20.79 8.69
C ASP A 443 -3.17 21.76 7.49
N ILE A 444 -2.25 21.54 6.55
CA ILE A 444 -2.08 22.39 5.37
C ILE A 444 -2.64 21.67 4.15
N ASP A 445 -3.84 22.04 3.78
CA ASP A 445 -4.51 21.54 2.58
C ASP A 445 -4.13 22.37 1.34
N LEU A 446 -3.55 21.71 0.33
CA LEU A 446 -3.17 22.33 -0.94
C LEU A 446 -3.93 21.69 -2.11
N ASN A 447 -4.58 22.52 -2.92
CA ASN A 447 -5.31 22.11 -4.11
C ASN A 447 -4.43 22.33 -5.34
N PHE A 448 -3.93 21.27 -5.92
CA PHE A 448 -3.16 21.30 -7.17
C PHE A 448 -4.09 21.10 -8.38
N SER A 449 -3.69 21.65 -9.54
CA SER A 449 -4.31 21.27 -10.81
C SER A 449 -4.26 19.75 -11.02
N GLY A 450 -5.33 19.17 -11.57
CA GLY A 450 -5.36 17.74 -11.90
C GLY A 450 -4.21 17.31 -12.81
N ASP A 451 -3.76 18.19 -13.70
CA ASP A 451 -2.63 17.93 -14.61
C ASP A 451 -1.27 17.94 -13.90
N ASP A 452 -1.13 18.72 -12.82
CA ASP A 452 0.13 18.83 -12.06
C ASP A 452 0.17 17.95 -10.80
N GLN A 453 -0.95 17.46 -10.30
CA GLN A 453 -1.02 16.63 -9.10
C GLN A 453 -0.05 15.43 -9.12
N PRO A 454 0.11 14.66 -10.22
CA PRO A 454 1.11 13.60 -10.29
C PRO A 454 2.54 14.11 -10.09
N SER A 455 2.87 15.29 -10.62
CA SER A 455 4.18 15.93 -10.44
C SER A 455 4.40 16.37 -9.00
N ALA A 456 3.38 16.91 -8.34
CA ALA A 456 3.43 17.28 -6.92
C ALA A 456 3.71 16.06 -6.04
N HIS A 457 3.09 14.90 -6.30
CA HIS A 457 3.41 13.65 -5.61
C HIS A 457 4.86 13.19 -5.81
N LEU A 458 5.41 13.36 -7.02
CA LEU A 458 6.83 13.09 -7.28
C LEU A 458 7.75 14.07 -6.54
N ASP A 459 7.34 15.34 -6.42
CA ASP A 459 8.10 16.34 -5.68
C ASP A 459 8.18 16.04 -4.18
N VAL A 460 7.12 15.48 -3.57
CA VAL A 460 7.18 14.97 -2.19
C VAL A 460 8.27 13.91 -2.04
N ARG A 461 8.37 12.98 -3.00
CA ARG A 461 9.44 11.96 -3.00
C ARG A 461 10.83 12.56 -3.18
N LYS A 462 10.97 13.62 -3.97
CA LYS A 462 12.25 14.33 -4.12
C LYS A 462 12.67 15.09 -2.87
N ILE A 463 11.68 15.61 -2.11
CA ILE A 463 11.94 16.35 -0.86
C ILE A 463 12.39 15.41 0.25
N PHE A 464 11.68 14.28 0.43
CA PHE A 464 11.87 13.38 1.57
C PHE A 464 12.61 12.08 1.23
N GLY A 465 12.86 11.80 -0.05
CA GLY A 465 13.42 10.54 -0.55
C GLY A 465 12.35 9.55 -1.01
N GLU A 466 12.65 8.80 -2.08
CA GLU A 466 11.69 7.87 -2.70
C GLU A 466 11.25 6.74 -1.77
N GLU A 467 12.12 6.34 -0.83
CA GLU A 467 11.86 5.26 0.12
C GLU A 467 11.09 5.71 1.37
N TYR A 468 10.87 7.03 1.53
CA TYR A 468 10.24 7.60 2.74
C TYR A 468 8.92 8.31 2.47
N ALA A 469 8.53 8.49 1.22
CA ALA A 469 7.30 9.20 0.85
C ALA A 469 6.35 8.29 0.06
N PHE A 470 5.17 8.02 0.61
CA PHE A 470 4.16 7.13 0.04
C PHE A 470 2.80 7.84 0.00
N ARG A 471 1.99 7.45 -0.98
CA ARG A 471 0.58 7.84 -0.96
C ARG A 471 -0.15 7.02 0.10
N ALA A 472 -0.82 7.68 1.02
CA ALA A 472 -1.70 7.00 1.96
C ALA A 472 -2.89 6.36 1.22
N GLY A 473 -3.21 5.12 1.59
CA GLY A 473 -4.44 4.47 1.18
C GLY A 473 -5.62 4.96 2.02
N THR A 474 -6.80 4.95 1.44
CA THR A 474 -8.04 5.19 2.17
C THR A 474 -8.94 3.96 2.07
N VAL A 475 -9.68 3.68 3.13
CA VAL A 475 -10.76 2.69 3.11
C VAL A 475 -12.05 3.44 2.76
N GLY A 476 -12.57 3.15 1.56
CA GLY A 476 -13.87 3.68 1.15
C GLY A 476 -14.99 2.71 1.54
N THR A 477 -16.08 3.26 2.05
CA THR A 477 -17.34 2.52 2.23
C THR A 477 -18.35 2.98 1.20
N VAL A 478 -19.21 2.07 0.75
CA VAL A 478 -20.33 2.45 -0.10
C VAL A 478 -21.41 3.07 0.79
N ALA A 479 -21.61 4.38 0.67
CA ALA A 479 -22.67 5.06 1.41
C ALA A 479 -24.06 4.55 0.95
N ALA A 480 -25.04 4.53 1.84
CA ALA A 480 -26.39 4.02 1.58
C ALA A 480 -27.01 4.58 0.29
N LYS A 481 -26.83 5.87 0.02
CA LYS A 481 -27.33 6.52 -1.21
C LYS A 481 -26.67 5.97 -2.47
N THR A 482 -25.37 5.67 -2.42
CA THR A 482 -24.62 5.10 -3.56
C THR A 482 -24.91 3.61 -3.72
N ALA A 483 -25.15 2.90 -2.61
CA ALA A 483 -25.49 1.47 -2.64
C ALA A 483 -26.86 1.21 -3.26
N TYR A 484 -27.80 2.18 -3.14
CA TYR A 484 -29.13 2.07 -3.74
C TYR A 484 -29.11 2.27 -5.26
N GLY A 485 -28.22 3.09 -5.81
CA GLY A 485 -28.06 3.31 -7.26
C GLY A 485 -27.26 2.21 -7.94
#